data_c5b18d0b7452a3b022ad777a9b930780
#
_entry.id   c5b18d0b7452a3b022ad777a9b930780
#
_cell.length_a   1.000
_cell.length_b   1.000
_cell.length_c   1.000
_cell.angle_alpha   90.00
_cell.angle_beta   90.00
_cell.angle_gamma   90.00
#
_symmetry.space_group_name_H-M   'P 1'
#
loop_
_entity.id
_entity.type
_entity.pdbx_description
1 polymer ?
#
loop_
_entity_poly.entity_id
_entity_poly.type
_entity_poly.pdbx_seq_one_letter_code
_entity_poly.pdbx_strand_id
1 'polypeptide(L)'
;LYSSAASDVYKRQLIYNAAKNGMQSAFMAPTEVLAEQHYRTLSKIFDGTDIKIVLLTGSSTAKEKREIKKELRDGSAKLVIGTHAIIQGDVEFSRLGLAVTDEQHRFGVAQRASLSQKGENPNILVMSATPIPRTLGLIIYGDLSVSVLDELPPGRQKTETYCVSQALHERIYKFIKKHLDRGFQAYIVCPLVEEGDSDLIPAQEYYKLLQNTAFRGYRLGLLHGQMKPKEKDNIMRDFESGKIQLLVSTVVIEVGVDVPNAVVMVIENAERFGLSQLHQLRGRVGRGSAPSTCILVSDAQNDEAKRRFDIMCKTTDGFLIADEDLKMRGPGDFFGSKQHGLPSLRIADILTDTGMLNEAQKSAQMIIATDGGLLLPEHKGIKRQIDKMFGNGYVKA
;
A
#
# COMPACT_ATOMS: atom_id res chain seq x y z
N LEU A 1 -7.37 -0.57 2.27
CA LEU A 1 -7.80 0.54 3.15
C LEU A 1 -8.66 0.09 4.34
N TYR A 2 -9.17 -1.11 4.32
CA TYR A 2 -9.82 -1.73 5.48
C TYR A 2 -8.84 -2.10 6.58
N SER A 3 -7.54 -1.89 6.36
CA SER A 3 -6.54 -2.67 7.05
C SER A 3 -5.82 -1.97 8.22
N SER A 4 -5.84 -0.65 8.38
CA SER A 4 -4.86 -0.08 9.33
C SER A 4 -5.09 -0.50 10.79
N ALA A 5 -6.32 -0.42 11.34
CA ALA A 5 -6.52 -0.77 12.74
C ALA A 5 -6.53 -2.30 12.99
N ALA A 6 -7.18 -3.09 12.13
CA ALA A 6 -7.20 -4.55 12.31
C ALA A 6 -5.85 -5.19 11.99
N SER A 7 -5.19 -4.78 10.89
CA SER A 7 -3.83 -5.23 10.58
C SER A 7 -2.83 -4.79 11.65
N ASP A 8 -3.04 -3.63 12.26
CA ASP A 8 -2.24 -3.15 13.38
C ASP A 8 -2.36 -4.06 14.61
N VAL A 9 -3.52 -4.63 14.88
CA VAL A 9 -3.70 -5.59 15.96
C VAL A 9 -2.93 -6.88 15.68
N TYR A 10 -3.07 -7.46 14.49
CA TYR A 10 -2.39 -8.71 14.14
C TYR A 10 -0.86 -8.57 14.17
N LYS A 11 -0.30 -7.52 13.57
CA LYS A 11 1.15 -7.32 13.60
C LYS A 11 1.69 -7.13 15.02
N ARG A 12 0.96 -6.45 15.91
CA ARG A 12 1.33 -6.31 17.33
C ARG A 12 1.37 -7.65 18.06
N GLN A 13 0.34 -8.47 17.86
CA GLN A 13 0.25 -9.81 18.46
C GLN A 13 1.41 -10.69 17.98
N LEU A 14 1.72 -10.69 16.68
CA LEU A 14 2.81 -11.48 16.13
C LEU A 14 4.18 -11.01 16.64
N ILE A 15 4.42 -9.70 16.69
CA ILE A 15 5.64 -9.11 17.24
C ILE A 15 5.80 -9.48 18.72
N TYR A 16 4.72 -9.35 19.51
CA TYR A 16 4.72 -9.72 20.91
C TYR A 16 5.04 -11.20 21.11
N ASN A 17 4.39 -12.07 20.36
CA ASN A 17 4.62 -13.50 20.42
C ASN A 17 6.07 -13.86 20.03
N ALA A 18 6.61 -13.26 18.98
CA ALA A 18 8.01 -13.47 18.60
C ALA A 18 8.97 -13.05 19.72
N ALA A 19 8.76 -11.88 20.31
CA ALA A 19 9.59 -11.37 21.40
C ALA A 19 9.52 -12.28 22.64
N LYS A 20 8.32 -12.75 23.04
CA LYS A 20 8.16 -13.67 24.19
C LYS A 20 8.75 -15.05 23.96
N ASN A 21 8.94 -15.46 22.70
CA ASN A 21 9.67 -16.68 22.34
C ASN A 21 11.19 -16.44 22.14
N GLY A 22 11.71 -15.29 22.59
CA GLY A 22 13.12 -14.96 22.51
C GLY A 22 13.60 -14.60 21.10
N MET A 23 12.69 -14.40 20.15
CA MET A 23 13.00 -14.04 18.77
C MET A 23 12.96 -12.54 18.55
N GLN A 24 13.61 -12.09 17.49
CA GLN A 24 13.57 -10.71 17.03
C GLN A 24 12.60 -10.56 15.86
N SER A 25 12.06 -9.37 15.71
CA SER A 25 11.18 -9.00 14.60
C SER A 25 11.78 -7.84 13.80
N ALA A 26 11.67 -7.90 12.47
CA ALA A 26 12.01 -6.81 11.57
C ALA A 26 10.74 -6.28 10.89
N PHE A 27 10.48 -4.98 10.98
CA PHE A 27 9.33 -4.32 10.37
C PHE A 27 9.82 -3.32 9.31
N MET A 28 9.57 -3.61 8.05
CA MET A 28 10.00 -2.79 6.93
C MET A 28 8.84 -1.95 6.39
N ALA A 29 9.02 -0.62 6.38
CA ALA A 29 8.12 0.36 5.82
C ALA A 29 8.72 1.03 4.57
N PRO A 30 7.90 1.44 3.58
CA PRO A 30 8.41 1.98 2.31
C PRO A 30 9.05 3.36 2.44
N THR A 31 8.71 4.13 3.47
CA THR A 31 9.22 5.49 3.69
C THR A 31 9.62 5.73 5.13
N GLU A 32 10.49 6.72 5.36
CA GLU A 32 10.93 7.09 6.71
C GLU A 32 9.78 7.60 7.57
N VAL A 33 8.87 8.40 7.00
CA VAL A 33 7.70 8.92 7.72
C VAL A 33 6.82 7.78 8.24
N LEU A 34 6.56 6.76 7.41
CA LEU A 34 5.83 5.58 7.86
C LEU A 34 6.57 4.77 8.90
N ALA A 35 7.88 4.60 8.74
CA ALA A 35 8.70 3.92 9.74
C ALA A 35 8.65 4.65 11.09
N GLU A 36 8.77 5.98 11.10
CA GLU A 36 8.62 6.80 12.30
C GLU A 36 7.21 6.70 12.92
N GLN A 37 6.17 6.71 12.08
CA GLN A 37 4.78 6.57 12.56
C GLN A 37 4.55 5.21 13.23
N HIS A 38 5.00 4.12 12.59
CA HIS A 38 4.95 2.78 13.20
C HIS A 38 5.78 2.70 14.47
N TYR A 39 6.98 3.29 14.48
CA TYR A 39 7.83 3.34 15.65
C TYR A 39 7.13 4.03 16.83
N ARG A 40 6.56 5.23 16.63
CA ARG A 40 5.83 5.97 17.67
C ARG A 40 4.63 5.18 18.18
N THR A 41 3.87 4.55 17.27
CA THR A 41 2.68 3.78 17.62
C THR A 41 3.03 2.53 18.42
N LEU A 42 3.99 1.74 17.93
CA LEU A 42 4.39 0.49 18.59
C LEU A 42 5.15 0.75 19.89
N SER A 43 5.96 1.83 19.99
CA SER A 43 6.61 2.24 21.23
C SER A 43 5.62 2.57 22.33
N LYS A 44 4.52 3.27 22.01
CA LYS A 44 3.44 3.55 22.99
C LYS A 44 2.72 2.29 23.47
N ILE A 45 2.56 1.31 22.57
CA ILE A 45 1.83 0.06 22.87
C ILE A 45 2.66 -0.88 23.72
N PHE A 46 3.95 -0.96 23.43
CA PHE A 46 4.88 -1.80 24.19
C PHE A 46 5.55 -1.06 25.35
N ASP A 47 5.08 0.16 25.66
CA ASP A 47 5.56 0.89 26.84
C ASP A 47 5.33 0.08 28.12
N GLY A 48 6.33 0.05 29.00
CA GLY A 48 6.29 -0.77 30.21
C GLY A 48 6.52 -2.29 29.99
N THR A 49 6.82 -2.74 28.77
CA THR A 49 7.22 -4.11 28.47
C THR A 49 8.74 -4.24 28.32
N ASP A 50 9.23 -5.48 28.31
CA ASP A 50 10.64 -5.83 28.05
C ASP A 50 11.04 -5.79 26.55
N ILE A 51 10.16 -5.31 25.67
CA ILE A 51 10.37 -5.28 24.22
C ILE A 51 11.05 -3.97 23.82
N LYS A 52 12.37 -4.01 23.66
CA LYS A 52 13.12 -2.87 23.13
C LYS A 52 12.91 -2.72 21.64
N ILE A 53 12.47 -1.52 21.23
CA ILE A 53 12.21 -1.15 19.82
C ILE A 53 13.26 -0.14 19.37
N VAL A 54 13.79 -0.34 18.16
CA VAL A 54 14.75 0.57 17.53
C VAL A 54 14.29 1.00 16.15
N LEU A 55 14.66 2.22 15.74
CA LEU A 55 14.33 2.80 14.44
C LEU A 55 15.57 2.94 13.58
N LEU A 56 15.62 2.24 12.44
CA LEU A 56 16.74 2.26 11.49
C LEU A 56 16.31 2.77 10.13
N THR A 57 16.69 4.01 9.80
CA THR A 57 16.35 4.68 8.53
C THR A 57 17.60 5.20 7.82
N GLY A 58 17.41 5.73 6.61
CA GLY A 58 18.49 6.39 5.86
C GLY A 58 19.06 7.60 6.60
N SER A 59 18.18 8.38 7.25
CA SER A 59 18.51 9.61 7.99
C SER A 59 19.15 9.38 9.36
N SER A 60 19.14 8.14 9.89
CA SER A 60 19.84 7.81 11.14
C SER A 60 21.34 8.12 11.05
N THR A 61 21.90 8.72 12.09
CA THR A 61 23.33 9.08 12.14
C THR A 61 24.23 7.84 12.14
N ALA A 62 25.50 7.99 11.77
CA ALA A 62 26.46 6.89 11.76
C ALA A 62 26.63 6.25 13.16
N LYS A 63 26.54 7.06 14.23
CA LYS A 63 26.59 6.59 15.61
C LYS A 63 25.39 5.73 15.96
N GLU A 64 24.19 6.23 15.69
CA GLU A 64 22.93 5.50 15.92
C GLU A 64 22.89 4.20 15.14
N LYS A 65 23.25 4.21 13.85
CA LYS A 65 23.30 2.99 13.02
C LYS A 65 24.23 1.94 13.63
N ARG A 66 25.40 2.35 14.14
CA ARG A 66 26.35 1.43 14.77
C ARG A 66 25.78 0.83 16.06
N GLU A 67 25.12 1.64 16.88
CA GLU A 67 24.52 1.20 18.14
C GLU A 67 23.35 0.24 17.87
N ILE A 68 22.43 0.60 16.97
CA ILE A 68 21.30 -0.25 16.58
C ILE A 68 21.78 -1.60 16.02
N LYS A 69 22.79 -1.61 15.14
CA LYS A 69 23.36 -2.85 14.59
C LYS A 69 23.95 -3.73 15.67
N LYS A 70 24.61 -3.14 16.67
CA LYS A 70 25.11 -3.88 17.84
C LYS A 70 23.97 -4.52 18.63
N GLU A 71 22.92 -3.75 18.92
CA GLU A 71 21.75 -4.22 19.67
C GLU A 71 20.93 -5.30 18.95
N LEU A 72 20.93 -5.29 17.63
CA LEU A 72 20.32 -6.36 16.83
C LEU A 72 21.18 -7.64 16.87
N ARG A 73 22.51 -7.49 16.79
CA ARG A 73 23.45 -8.63 16.82
C ARG A 73 23.50 -9.30 18.20
N ASP A 74 23.45 -8.54 19.29
CA ASP A 74 23.46 -9.09 20.64
C ASP A 74 22.05 -9.52 21.13
N GLY A 75 20.99 -9.22 20.37
CA GLY A 75 19.62 -9.61 20.66
C GLY A 75 18.91 -8.76 21.72
N SER A 76 19.52 -7.66 22.18
CA SER A 76 18.90 -6.72 23.14
C SER A 76 17.74 -5.94 22.53
N ALA A 77 17.82 -5.54 21.24
CA ALA A 77 16.68 -5.03 20.51
C ALA A 77 15.80 -6.18 20.00
N LYS A 78 14.51 -6.17 20.38
CA LYS A 78 13.52 -7.20 19.99
C LYS A 78 12.76 -6.86 18.74
N LEU A 79 12.64 -5.58 18.41
CA LEU A 79 11.98 -5.10 17.20
C LEU A 79 12.81 -3.99 16.55
N VAL A 80 13.14 -4.15 15.28
CA VAL A 80 13.63 -3.05 14.46
C VAL A 80 12.53 -2.62 13.49
N ILE A 81 12.28 -1.32 13.44
CA ILE A 81 11.41 -0.69 12.45
C ILE A 81 12.28 0.19 11.56
N GLY A 82 12.05 0.19 10.27
CA GLY A 82 12.82 1.05 9.37
C GLY A 82 12.46 0.85 7.90
N THR A 83 13.32 1.38 7.05
CA THR A 83 13.18 1.32 5.60
C THR A 83 14.12 0.24 5.02
N HIS A 84 14.48 0.37 3.75
CA HIS A 84 15.48 -0.49 3.10
C HIS A 84 16.83 -0.55 3.85
N ALA A 85 17.08 0.32 4.83
CA ALA A 85 18.27 0.27 5.67
C ALA A 85 18.39 -1.06 6.45
N ILE A 86 17.26 -1.72 6.77
CA ILE A 86 17.22 -2.99 7.51
C ILE A 86 17.82 -4.14 6.69
N ILE A 87 17.68 -4.11 5.36
CA ILE A 87 18.16 -5.19 4.48
C ILE A 87 19.62 -5.03 4.04
N GLN A 88 20.32 -3.98 4.47
CA GLN A 88 21.74 -3.79 4.15
C GLN A 88 22.58 -4.96 4.71
N GLY A 89 23.65 -5.31 3.99
CA GLY A 89 24.46 -6.49 4.28
C GLY A 89 25.07 -6.53 5.69
N ASP A 90 25.34 -5.35 6.26
CA ASP A 90 25.97 -5.17 7.58
C ASP A 90 24.97 -5.16 8.77
N VAL A 91 23.68 -5.35 8.52
CA VAL A 91 22.66 -5.56 9.54
C VAL A 91 22.51 -7.05 9.80
N GLU A 92 22.85 -7.50 11.00
CA GLU A 92 22.78 -8.89 11.43
C GLU A 92 21.86 -9.01 12.64
N PHE A 93 21.10 -10.11 12.69
CA PHE A 93 20.20 -10.42 13.81
C PHE A 93 20.76 -11.60 14.61
N SER A 94 20.59 -11.56 15.92
CA SER A 94 20.89 -12.70 16.78
C SER A 94 19.95 -13.88 16.49
N ARG A 95 18.63 -13.60 16.36
CA ARG A 95 17.61 -14.61 16.07
C ARG A 95 16.37 -13.96 15.46
N LEU A 96 16.39 -13.70 14.15
CA LEU A 96 15.22 -13.17 13.44
C LEU A 96 14.17 -14.26 13.27
N GLY A 97 12.98 -14.08 13.87
CA GLY A 97 11.87 -15.03 13.78
C GLY A 97 10.64 -14.49 13.04
N LEU A 98 10.55 -13.17 12.87
CA LEU A 98 9.44 -12.53 12.16
C LEU A 98 9.93 -11.39 11.27
N ALA A 99 9.59 -11.43 10.00
CA ALA A 99 9.82 -10.37 9.03
C ALA A 99 8.47 -9.80 8.56
N VAL A 100 8.21 -8.52 8.84
CA VAL A 100 6.98 -7.83 8.45
C VAL A 100 7.30 -6.82 7.37
N THR A 101 6.57 -6.86 6.26
CA THR A 101 6.67 -5.88 5.18
C THR A 101 5.31 -5.21 4.97
N ASP A 102 5.26 -3.91 5.17
CA ASP A 102 4.06 -3.09 4.92
C ASP A 102 4.09 -2.51 3.50
N GLU A 103 2.91 -2.35 2.88
CA GLU A 103 2.75 -1.83 1.52
C GLU A 103 3.65 -2.56 0.49
N GLN A 104 3.51 -3.88 0.44
CA GLN A 104 4.35 -4.80 -0.34
C GLN A 104 4.63 -4.35 -1.77
N HIS A 105 3.65 -3.75 -2.45
CA HIS A 105 3.79 -3.32 -3.85
C HIS A 105 4.89 -2.26 -4.07
N ARG A 106 5.40 -1.65 -3.01
CA ARG A 106 6.50 -0.68 -3.02
C ARG A 106 7.89 -1.32 -2.94
N PHE A 107 7.96 -2.63 -2.69
CA PHE A 107 9.21 -3.35 -2.57
C PHE A 107 9.40 -4.34 -3.71
N GLY A 108 10.58 -4.36 -4.30
CA GLY A 108 10.96 -5.36 -5.28
C GLY A 108 11.05 -6.77 -4.69
N VAL A 109 10.88 -7.79 -5.52
CA VAL A 109 11.00 -9.21 -5.12
C VAL A 109 12.34 -9.49 -4.42
N ALA A 110 13.44 -8.95 -4.97
CA ALA A 110 14.79 -9.10 -4.39
C ALA A 110 14.91 -8.52 -2.97
N GLN A 111 14.26 -7.38 -2.68
CA GLN A 111 14.30 -6.75 -1.35
C GLN A 111 13.58 -7.59 -0.30
N ARG A 112 12.46 -8.22 -0.66
CA ARG A 112 11.71 -9.13 0.22
C ARG A 112 12.51 -10.39 0.51
N ALA A 113 13.08 -11.00 -0.52
CA ALA A 113 13.97 -12.15 -0.38
C ALA A 113 15.18 -11.84 0.51
N SER A 114 15.76 -10.64 0.40
CA SER A 114 16.88 -10.22 1.24
C SER A 114 16.52 -10.12 2.73
N LEU A 115 15.28 -9.75 3.07
CA LEU A 115 14.84 -9.69 4.46
C LEU A 115 14.64 -11.10 5.04
N SER A 116 14.06 -12.03 4.28
CA SER A 116 13.88 -13.41 4.71
C SER A 116 15.21 -14.16 4.89
N GLN A 117 16.23 -13.83 4.10
CA GLN A 117 17.58 -14.43 4.20
C GLN A 117 18.38 -13.99 5.43
N LYS A 118 17.91 -12.99 6.21
CA LYS A 118 18.59 -12.53 7.42
C LYS A 118 18.33 -13.39 8.67
N GLY A 119 17.53 -14.44 8.57
CA GLY A 119 17.22 -15.39 9.64
C GLY A 119 17.13 -16.81 9.11
N GLU A 120 17.19 -17.78 10.01
CA GLU A 120 16.93 -19.19 9.71
C GLU A 120 15.41 -19.42 9.63
N ASN A 121 14.83 -19.36 8.41
CA ASN A 121 13.40 -19.52 8.15
C ASN A 121 12.48 -18.61 9.00
N PRO A 122 12.64 -17.28 8.95
CA PRO A 122 11.74 -16.40 9.67
C PRO A 122 10.32 -16.49 9.11
N ASN A 123 9.31 -16.36 9.98
CA ASN A 123 7.94 -16.17 9.50
C ASN A 123 7.83 -14.83 8.76
N ILE A 124 7.19 -14.85 7.59
CA ILE A 124 7.04 -13.66 6.76
C ILE A 124 5.60 -13.21 6.80
N LEU A 125 5.37 -11.98 7.25
CA LEU A 125 4.07 -11.31 7.14
C LEU A 125 4.17 -10.20 6.09
N VAL A 126 3.38 -10.34 5.05
CA VAL A 126 3.28 -9.34 4.00
C VAL A 126 1.92 -8.67 4.09
N MET A 127 1.90 -7.34 4.12
CA MET A 127 0.68 -6.56 4.18
C MET A 127 0.56 -5.65 2.95
N SER A 128 -0.67 -5.49 2.46
CA SER A 128 -0.97 -4.57 1.38
C SER A 128 -2.29 -3.87 1.65
N ALA A 129 -2.34 -2.55 1.47
CA ALA A 129 -3.58 -1.79 1.50
C ALA A 129 -4.26 -1.75 0.14
N THR A 130 -3.60 -2.18 -0.93
CA THR A 130 -4.25 -2.38 -2.22
C THR A 130 -5.03 -3.68 -2.18
N PRO A 131 -6.36 -3.64 -2.31
CA PRO A 131 -7.12 -4.86 -2.48
C PRO A 131 -6.65 -5.53 -3.78
N ILE A 132 -6.17 -6.75 -3.65
CA ILE A 132 -5.84 -7.58 -4.79
C ILE A 132 -7.06 -8.48 -5.00
N PRO A 133 -7.59 -8.60 -6.23
CA PRO A 133 -8.64 -9.56 -6.51
C PRO A 133 -8.30 -10.90 -5.91
N ARG A 134 -9.27 -11.54 -5.23
CA ARG A 134 -9.01 -12.80 -4.51
C ARG A 134 -8.37 -13.85 -5.41
N THR A 135 -8.79 -13.89 -6.65
CA THR A 135 -8.28 -14.80 -7.68
C THR A 135 -6.81 -14.56 -8.02
N LEU A 136 -6.43 -13.31 -8.19
CA LEU A 136 -5.04 -12.93 -8.43
C LEU A 136 -4.16 -13.17 -7.21
N GLY A 137 -4.69 -12.97 -6.01
CA GLY A 137 -3.98 -13.29 -4.76
C GLY A 137 -3.54 -14.74 -4.69
N LEU A 138 -4.37 -15.68 -5.11
CA LEU A 138 -4.05 -17.11 -5.16
C LEU A 138 -2.94 -17.45 -6.16
N ILE A 139 -2.85 -16.71 -7.26
CA ILE A 139 -1.84 -16.95 -8.30
C ILE A 139 -0.51 -16.29 -7.93
N ILE A 140 -0.56 -15.04 -7.48
CA ILE A 140 0.65 -14.25 -7.17
C ILE A 140 1.34 -14.73 -5.90
N TYR A 141 0.56 -15.22 -4.94
CA TYR A 141 1.01 -15.62 -3.60
C TYR A 141 0.73 -17.10 -3.33
N GLY A 142 0.83 -17.95 -4.35
CA GLY A 142 0.48 -19.37 -4.24
C GLY A 142 1.21 -20.15 -3.15
N ASP A 143 2.34 -19.64 -2.68
CA ASP A 143 3.17 -20.13 -1.57
C ASP A 143 2.82 -19.48 -0.22
N LEU A 144 1.95 -18.46 -0.20
CA LEU A 144 1.56 -17.75 1.03
C LEU A 144 0.11 -18.05 1.43
N SER A 145 -0.12 -18.18 2.72
CA SER A 145 -1.47 -18.19 3.28
C SER A 145 -2.07 -16.80 3.25
N VAL A 146 -3.20 -16.63 2.56
CA VAL A 146 -3.86 -15.33 2.41
C VAL A 146 -4.95 -15.17 3.48
N SER A 147 -4.85 -14.12 4.28
CA SER A 147 -5.90 -13.69 5.21
C SER A 147 -6.51 -12.37 4.72
N VAL A 148 -7.82 -12.34 4.61
CA VAL A 148 -8.58 -11.19 4.11
C VAL A 148 -9.22 -10.47 5.29
N LEU A 149 -9.01 -9.15 5.39
CA LEU A 149 -9.68 -8.27 6.34
C LEU A 149 -10.82 -7.58 5.59
N ASP A 150 -12.05 -8.01 5.82
CA ASP A 150 -13.26 -7.56 5.12
C ASP A 150 -14.19 -6.70 6.00
N GLU A 151 -13.85 -6.49 7.27
CA GLU A 151 -14.59 -5.64 8.20
C GLU A 151 -13.91 -4.29 8.42
N LEU A 152 -14.71 -3.24 8.53
CA LEU A 152 -14.23 -1.91 8.91
C LEU A 152 -13.96 -1.86 10.43
N PRO A 153 -12.90 -1.16 10.87
CA PRO A 153 -12.71 -0.88 12.28
C PRO A 153 -13.92 -0.18 12.90
N PRO A 154 -14.24 -0.47 14.18
CA PRO A 154 -15.35 0.19 14.87
C PRO A 154 -15.22 1.72 14.85
N GLY A 155 -16.33 2.41 14.58
CA GLY A 155 -16.39 3.88 14.59
C GLY A 155 -15.96 4.55 13.27
N ARG A 156 -15.46 3.81 12.30
CA ARG A 156 -15.10 4.38 10.99
C ARG A 156 -16.35 4.61 10.14
N GLN A 157 -16.50 5.84 9.64
CA GLN A 157 -17.59 6.20 8.73
C GLN A 157 -17.22 5.96 7.28
N LYS A 158 -18.22 5.62 6.46
CA LYS A 158 -18.03 5.49 5.00
C LYS A 158 -17.77 6.86 4.40
N THR A 159 -16.77 6.96 3.51
CA THR A 159 -16.50 8.16 2.75
C THR A 159 -17.52 8.29 1.60
N GLU A 160 -18.30 9.35 1.60
CA GLU A 160 -19.20 9.66 0.48
C GLU A 160 -18.40 10.10 -0.74
N THR A 161 -18.73 9.57 -1.91
CA THR A 161 -18.03 9.88 -3.16
C THR A 161 -18.99 10.51 -4.17
N TYR A 162 -18.57 11.63 -4.74
CA TYR A 162 -19.32 12.35 -5.76
C TYR A 162 -18.47 12.56 -7.00
N CYS A 163 -19.09 12.46 -8.18
CA CYS A 163 -18.48 12.85 -9.45
C CYS A 163 -19.16 14.13 -9.94
N VAL A 164 -18.37 15.15 -10.26
CA VAL A 164 -18.86 16.47 -10.64
C VAL A 164 -18.06 17.07 -11.80
N SER A 165 -18.69 17.94 -12.58
CA SER A 165 -18.04 18.70 -13.65
C SER A 165 -17.11 19.78 -13.10
N GLN A 166 -16.08 20.15 -13.87
CA GLN A 166 -15.18 21.26 -13.59
C GLN A 166 -15.92 22.60 -13.43
N ALA A 167 -17.06 22.77 -14.07
CA ALA A 167 -17.90 23.97 -13.93
C ALA A 167 -18.35 24.23 -12.47
N LEU A 168 -18.25 23.23 -11.58
CA LEU A 168 -18.63 23.33 -10.18
C LEU A 168 -17.49 23.71 -9.23
N HIS A 169 -16.29 24.10 -9.74
CA HIS A 169 -15.13 24.44 -8.91
C HIS A 169 -15.44 25.47 -7.81
N GLU A 170 -16.20 26.53 -8.11
CA GLU A 170 -16.56 27.51 -7.08
C GLU A 170 -17.36 26.89 -5.91
N ARG A 171 -18.24 25.95 -6.23
CA ARG A 171 -19.02 25.24 -5.19
C ARG A 171 -18.12 24.29 -4.39
N ILE A 172 -17.18 23.62 -5.05
CA ILE A 172 -16.18 22.76 -4.40
C ILE A 172 -15.32 23.60 -3.44
N TYR A 173 -14.82 24.75 -3.89
CA TYR A 173 -13.99 25.61 -3.05
C TYR A 173 -14.75 26.16 -1.84
N LYS A 174 -16.02 26.54 -2.00
CA LYS A 174 -16.89 26.94 -0.87
C LYS A 174 -17.07 25.77 0.12
N PHE A 175 -17.25 24.56 -0.40
CA PHE A 175 -17.35 23.35 0.43
C PHE A 175 -16.07 23.07 1.21
N ILE A 176 -14.90 23.14 0.58
CA ILE A 176 -13.59 22.98 1.25
C ILE A 176 -13.45 24.04 2.36
N LYS A 177 -13.65 25.33 2.05
CA LYS A 177 -13.54 26.42 3.01
C LYS A 177 -14.37 26.18 4.26
N LYS A 178 -15.63 25.78 4.09
CA LYS A 178 -16.53 25.43 5.21
C LYS A 178 -15.93 24.40 6.15
N HIS A 179 -15.13 23.44 5.64
CA HIS A 179 -14.47 22.44 6.47
C HIS A 179 -13.17 22.98 7.09
N LEU A 180 -12.38 23.76 6.32
CA LEU A 180 -11.18 24.41 6.86
C LEU A 180 -11.49 25.38 7.99
N ASP A 181 -12.58 26.15 7.88
CA ASP A 181 -13.05 27.09 8.91
C ASP A 181 -13.51 26.38 10.20
N ARG A 182 -13.87 25.10 10.09
CA ARG A 182 -14.19 24.23 11.24
C ARG A 182 -12.95 23.55 11.83
N GLY A 183 -11.77 23.85 11.33
CA GLY A 183 -10.52 23.27 11.79
C GLY A 183 -10.16 21.94 11.16
N PHE A 184 -10.92 21.44 10.17
CA PHE A 184 -10.58 20.24 9.40
C PHE A 184 -9.54 20.55 8.32
N GLN A 185 -9.02 19.49 7.72
CA GLN A 185 -8.04 19.57 6.64
C GLN A 185 -8.58 18.94 5.36
N ALA A 186 -7.99 19.34 4.23
CA ALA A 186 -8.41 18.84 2.91
C ALA A 186 -7.21 18.55 2.01
N TYR A 187 -7.43 17.66 1.04
CA TYR A 187 -6.53 17.38 -0.07
C TYR A 187 -7.14 17.85 -1.39
N ILE A 188 -6.28 18.36 -2.27
CA ILE A 188 -6.55 18.47 -3.71
C ILE A 188 -5.45 17.72 -4.43
N VAL A 189 -5.82 16.70 -5.20
CA VAL A 189 -4.89 15.86 -5.96
C VAL A 189 -5.02 16.17 -7.43
N CYS A 190 -3.90 16.53 -8.06
CA CYS A 190 -3.79 16.77 -9.48
C CYS A 190 -3.09 15.60 -10.17
N PRO A 191 -3.43 15.27 -11.43
CA PRO A 191 -2.67 14.29 -12.20
C PRO A 191 -1.22 14.75 -12.42
N LEU A 192 -0.36 13.80 -12.75
CA LEU A 192 0.99 14.12 -13.21
C LEU A 192 0.87 14.69 -14.63
N VAL A 193 1.50 15.84 -14.86
CA VAL A 193 1.57 16.44 -16.19
C VAL A 193 2.81 15.91 -16.88
N GLU A 194 2.65 15.26 -18.04
CA GLU A 194 3.73 14.82 -18.92
C GLU A 194 4.01 15.86 -20.02
N GLU A 195 5.20 15.83 -20.62
CA GLU A 195 5.51 16.71 -21.76
C GLU A 195 4.55 16.39 -22.92
N GLY A 196 3.71 17.38 -23.28
CA GLY A 196 2.68 17.24 -24.33
C GLY A 196 1.23 17.35 -23.85
N ASP A 197 0.98 17.30 -22.54
CA ASP A 197 -0.36 17.50 -21.95
C ASP A 197 -0.71 19.01 -21.85
N SER A 198 -1.06 19.63 -23.00
CA SER A 198 -1.38 21.08 -23.07
C SER A 198 -2.62 21.48 -22.26
N ASP A 199 -3.50 20.53 -21.96
CA ASP A 199 -4.79 20.79 -21.33
C ASP A 199 -4.76 20.69 -19.80
N LEU A 200 -3.62 20.31 -19.21
CA LEU A 200 -3.46 20.13 -17.78
C LEU A 200 -2.62 21.24 -17.15
N ILE A 201 -3.11 21.79 -16.05
CA ILE A 201 -2.36 22.77 -15.26
C ILE A 201 -1.43 22.00 -14.30
N PRO A 202 -0.10 22.24 -14.35
CA PRO A 202 0.82 21.66 -13.40
C PRO A 202 0.42 21.95 -11.94
N ALA A 203 0.58 20.98 -11.05
CA ALA A 203 0.19 21.14 -9.64
C ALA A 203 0.83 22.37 -8.97
N GLN A 204 2.02 22.79 -9.40
CA GLN A 204 2.69 23.99 -8.91
C GLN A 204 1.96 25.28 -9.33
N GLU A 205 1.49 25.35 -10.57
CA GLU A 205 0.75 26.50 -11.08
C GLU A 205 -0.64 26.54 -10.46
N TYR A 206 -1.28 25.39 -10.36
CA TYR A 206 -2.59 25.27 -9.71
C TYR A 206 -2.52 25.67 -8.24
N TYR A 207 -1.48 25.24 -7.51
CA TYR A 207 -1.22 25.69 -6.14
C TYR A 207 -1.12 27.22 -6.05
N LYS A 208 -0.31 27.87 -6.93
CA LYS A 208 -0.16 29.33 -6.96
C LYS A 208 -1.50 30.02 -7.27
N LEU A 209 -2.26 29.49 -8.21
CA LEU A 209 -3.59 30.00 -8.55
C LEU A 209 -4.51 29.95 -7.33
N LEU A 210 -4.61 28.81 -6.68
CA LEU A 210 -5.47 28.62 -5.51
C LEU A 210 -5.07 29.54 -4.33
N GLN A 211 -3.76 29.67 -4.08
CA GLN A 211 -3.22 30.51 -3.01
C GLN A 211 -3.53 32.00 -3.22
N ASN A 212 -3.48 32.45 -4.47
CA ASN A 212 -3.69 33.87 -4.82
C ASN A 212 -5.17 34.22 -5.03
N THR A 213 -6.03 33.23 -5.23
CA THR A 213 -7.46 33.43 -5.55
C THR A 213 -8.37 32.82 -4.49
N ALA A 214 -8.80 31.58 -4.69
CA ALA A 214 -9.84 30.93 -3.92
C ALA A 214 -9.48 30.73 -2.44
N PHE A 215 -8.23 30.44 -2.11
CA PHE A 215 -7.80 30.13 -0.75
C PHE A 215 -6.83 31.16 -0.16
N ARG A 216 -6.96 32.42 -0.57
CA ARG A 216 -6.19 33.50 0.02
C ARG A 216 -6.50 33.59 1.53
N GLY A 217 -5.45 33.53 2.36
CA GLY A 217 -5.59 33.56 3.82
C GLY A 217 -5.62 32.19 4.51
N TYR A 218 -5.71 31.09 3.73
CA TYR A 218 -5.54 29.74 4.26
C TYR A 218 -4.09 29.28 4.14
N ARG A 219 -3.68 28.32 4.97
CA ARG A 219 -2.33 27.75 4.94
C ARG A 219 -2.31 26.55 4.01
N LEU A 220 -1.79 26.77 2.80
CA LEU A 220 -1.64 25.76 1.78
C LEU A 220 -0.25 25.13 1.82
N GLY A 221 -0.18 23.85 1.48
CA GLY A 221 1.05 23.12 1.18
C GLY A 221 1.04 22.55 -0.22
N LEU A 222 2.21 22.38 -0.81
CA LEU A 222 2.40 21.75 -2.12
C LEU A 222 3.30 20.53 -1.98
N LEU A 223 2.89 19.38 -2.54
CA LEU A 223 3.65 18.15 -2.53
C LEU A 223 3.67 17.51 -3.93
N HIS A 224 4.86 17.34 -4.52
CA HIS A 224 4.99 16.72 -5.86
C HIS A 224 6.23 15.83 -5.99
N GLY A 225 6.25 15.01 -7.05
CA GLY A 225 7.26 13.97 -7.25
C GLY A 225 8.71 14.46 -7.27
N GLN A 226 8.97 15.62 -7.86
CA GLN A 226 10.32 16.19 -8.07
C GLN A 226 10.95 16.77 -6.79
N MET A 227 10.20 16.92 -5.69
CA MET A 227 10.74 17.42 -4.42
C MET A 227 11.70 16.42 -3.79
N LYS A 228 12.71 16.94 -3.07
CA LYS A 228 13.64 16.11 -2.30
C LYS A 228 12.90 15.37 -1.18
N PRO A 229 13.30 14.14 -0.82
CA PRO A 229 12.63 13.37 0.24
C PRO A 229 12.43 14.15 1.54
N LYS A 230 13.46 14.85 2.01
CA LYS A 230 13.40 15.64 3.24
C LYS A 230 12.37 16.78 3.19
N GLU A 231 12.19 17.40 2.01
CA GLU A 231 11.19 18.46 1.82
C GLU A 231 9.77 17.86 1.88
N LYS A 232 9.57 16.71 1.23
CA LYS A 232 8.31 15.98 1.27
C LYS A 232 7.94 15.62 2.71
N ASP A 233 8.90 15.10 3.47
CA ASP A 233 8.71 14.72 4.88
C ASP A 233 8.33 15.94 5.74
N ASN A 234 8.97 17.08 5.54
CA ASN A 234 8.64 18.30 6.29
C ASN A 234 7.23 18.79 6.00
N ILE A 235 6.81 18.81 4.73
CA ILE A 235 5.45 19.22 4.33
C ILE A 235 4.41 18.25 4.92
N MET A 236 4.67 16.95 4.90
CA MET A 236 3.77 15.97 5.46
C MET A 236 3.66 16.11 7.00
N ARG A 237 4.76 16.36 7.71
CA ARG A 237 4.73 16.66 9.15
C ARG A 237 3.96 17.95 9.47
N ASP A 238 4.12 18.99 8.65
CA ASP A 238 3.38 20.25 8.82
C ASP A 238 1.88 20.05 8.52
N PHE A 239 1.53 19.17 7.61
CA PHE A 239 0.15 18.81 7.34
C PHE A 239 -0.42 17.93 8.47
N GLU A 240 0.29 16.90 8.92
CA GLU A 240 -0.11 16.06 10.07
C GLU A 240 -0.35 16.87 11.34
N SER A 241 0.51 17.88 11.60
CA SER A 241 0.40 18.76 12.76
C SER A 241 -0.67 19.85 12.63
N GLY A 242 -1.37 19.96 11.50
CA GLY A 242 -2.41 20.96 11.26
C GLY A 242 -1.87 22.36 10.92
N LYS A 243 -0.55 22.54 10.75
CA LYS A 243 0.03 23.80 10.27
C LYS A 243 -0.39 24.11 8.83
N ILE A 244 -0.52 23.08 7.98
CA ILE A 244 -1.08 23.17 6.65
C ILE A 244 -2.54 22.69 6.73
N GLN A 245 -3.46 23.47 6.19
CA GLN A 245 -4.90 23.20 6.19
C GLN A 245 -5.35 22.52 4.89
N LEU A 246 -4.78 22.92 3.77
CA LEU A 246 -5.08 22.38 2.44
C LEU A 246 -3.78 21.93 1.77
N LEU A 247 -3.69 20.66 1.44
CA LEU A 247 -2.55 20.10 0.74
C LEU A 247 -2.89 19.88 -0.74
N VAL A 248 -2.23 20.62 -1.63
CA VAL A 248 -2.27 20.40 -3.07
C VAL A 248 -1.14 19.42 -3.42
N SER A 249 -1.44 18.36 -4.15
CA SER A 249 -0.44 17.33 -4.43
C SER A 249 -0.66 16.66 -5.78
N THR A 250 0.42 16.10 -6.31
CA THR A 250 0.33 15.03 -7.32
C THR A 250 0.11 13.67 -6.63
N VAL A 251 0.09 12.57 -7.39
CA VAL A 251 -0.15 11.18 -6.92
C VAL A 251 0.76 10.73 -5.76
N VAL A 252 1.77 11.49 -5.40
CA VAL A 252 2.75 11.19 -4.32
C VAL A 252 2.13 10.99 -2.94
N ILE A 253 0.86 11.40 -2.71
CA ILE A 253 0.10 11.16 -1.46
C ILE A 253 -0.19 9.66 -1.22
N GLU A 254 0.13 8.77 -2.13
CA GLU A 254 0.03 7.32 -1.92
C GLU A 254 0.87 6.82 -0.72
N VAL A 255 1.75 7.67 -0.18
CA VAL A 255 2.58 7.36 0.99
C VAL A 255 1.75 7.49 2.27
N GLY A 256 1.52 6.39 2.90
CA GLY A 256 0.72 6.00 4.06
C GLY A 256 0.60 6.87 5.30
N VAL A 257 0.86 8.16 5.27
CA VAL A 257 0.69 9.04 6.44
C VAL A 257 -0.78 9.16 6.79
N ASP A 258 -1.11 8.87 8.04
CA ASP A 258 -2.45 8.97 8.59
C ASP A 258 -2.72 10.38 9.10
N VAL A 259 -3.68 11.07 8.48
CA VAL A 259 -4.13 12.41 8.93
C VAL A 259 -5.63 12.34 9.25
N PRO A 260 -5.99 11.97 10.49
CA PRO A 260 -7.39 11.77 10.90
C PRO A 260 -8.27 13.01 10.72
N ASN A 261 -7.67 14.19 10.75
CA ASN A 261 -8.36 15.47 10.60
C ASN A 261 -8.66 15.85 9.14
N ALA A 262 -8.14 15.10 8.15
CA ALA A 262 -8.44 15.32 6.75
C ALA A 262 -9.78 14.66 6.36
N VAL A 263 -10.78 15.49 6.05
CA VAL A 263 -12.16 15.05 5.78
C VAL A 263 -12.62 15.27 4.35
N VAL A 264 -11.90 16.05 3.56
CA VAL A 264 -12.22 16.32 2.16
C VAL A 264 -11.06 15.90 1.26
N MET A 265 -11.38 15.10 0.24
CA MET A 265 -10.48 14.76 -0.86
C MET A 265 -11.10 15.25 -2.17
N VAL A 266 -10.38 16.06 -2.91
CA VAL A 266 -10.73 16.46 -4.28
C VAL A 266 -9.70 15.89 -5.22
N ILE A 267 -10.16 15.24 -6.30
CA ILE A 267 -9.28 14.66 -7.32
C ILE A 267 -9.61 15.35 -8.63
N GLU A 268 -8.70 16.17 -9.10
CA GLU A 268 -8.81 16.91 -10.37
C GLU A 268 -8.51 15.99 -11.55
N ASN A 269 -9.23 16.18 -12.65
CA ASN A 269 -9.11 15.36 -13.86
C ASN A 269 -9.11 13.85 -13.53
N ALA A 270 -10.12 13.43 -12.78
CA ALA A 270 -10.20 12.09 -12.19
C ALA A 270 -10.15 10.96 -13.24
N GLU A 271 -10.46 11.24 -14.51
CA GLU A 271 -10.34 10.31 -15.65
C GLU A 271 -8.89 9.86 -15.93
N ARG A 272 -7.90 10.63 -15.47
CA ARG A 272 -6.47 10.28 -15.62
C ARG A 272 -5.98 9.27 -14.61
N PHE A 273 -6.82 8.92 -13.63
CA PHE A 273 -6.46 7.97 -12.57
C PHE A 273 -7.10 6.61 -12.81
N GLY A 274 -6.34 5.57 -12.57
CA GLY A 274 -6.87 4.21 -12.50
C GLY A 274 -7.81 4.00 -11.31
N LEU A 275 -8.70 3.02 -11.40
CA LEU A 275 -9.70 2.73 -10.39
C LEU A 275 -9.07 2.42 -9.02
N SER A 276 -8.00 1.63 -9.01
CA SER A 276 -7.23 1.32 -7.79
C SER A 276 -6.59 2.57 -7.17
N GLN A 277 -6.09 3.52 -8.00
CA GLN A 277 -5.53 4.78 -7.51
C GLN A 277 -6.60 5.67 -6.88
N LEU A 278 -7.76 5.82 -7.55
CA LEU A 278 -8.90 6.57 -7.01
C LEU A 278 -9.34 6.00 -5.65
N HIS A 279 -9.37 4.67 -5.53
CA HIS A 279 -9.70 3.99 -4.27
C HIS A 279 -8.67 4.29 -3.16
N GLN A 280 -7.39 4.23 -3.47
CA GLN A 280 -6.31 4.56 -2.51
C GLN A 280 -6.38 6.01 -2.05
N LEU A 281 -6.59 6.96 -2.98
CA LEU A 281 -6.73 8.38 -2.67
C LEU A 281 -7.97 8.63 -1.81
N ARG A 282 -9.13 8.07 -2.15
CA ARG A 282 -10.34 8.14 -1.32
C ARG A 282 -10.07 7.69 0.12
N GLY A 283 -9.30 6.65 0.27
CA GLY A 283 -8.98 6.12 1.58
C GLY A 283 -8.00 6.94 2.42
N ARG A 284 -7.48 8.04 1.89
CA ARG A 284 -6.68 9.00 2.67
C ARG A 284 -7.53 9.92 3.55
N VAL A 285 -8.84 9.97 3.33
CA VAL A 285 -9.80 10.66 4.19
C VAL A 285 -10.71 9.66 4.89
N GLY A 286 -11.46 10.10 5.92
CA GLY A 286 -12.34 9.24 6.70
C GLY A 286 -11.62 8.32 7.69
N ARG A 287 -10.45 8.73 8.18
CA ARG A 287 -9.70 8.00 9.21
C ARG A 287 -10.02 8.47 10.62
N GLY A 288 -10.68 9.60 10.75
CA GLY A 288 -11.25 10.13 12.00
C GLY A 288 -12.71 9.75 12.19
N SER A 289 -13.33 10.32 13.23
CA SER A 289 -14.77 10.14 13.54
C SER A 289 -15.70 11.07 12.74
N ALA A 290 -15.16 12.07 12.04
CA ALA A 290 -15.96 13.01 11.26
C ALA A 290 -16.33 12.43 9.90
N PRO A 291 -17.56 12.75 9.38
CA PRO A 291 -17.94 12.40 8.02
C PRO A 291 -16.94 12.93 6.99
N SER A 292 -16.63 12.14 6.00
CA SER A 292 -15.66 12.51 4.96
C SER A 292 -16.24 12.41 3.57
N THR A 293 -15.70 13.23 2.67
CA THR A 293 -16.17 13.35 1.29
C THR A 293 -15.01 13.25 0.32
N CYS A 294 -15.19 12.46 -0.74
CA CYS A 294 -14.31 12.38 -1.90
C CYS A 294 -15.04 12.95 -3.13
N ILE A 295 -14.44 13.94 -3.79
CA ILE A 295 -15.01 14.60 -4.97
C ILE A 295 -14.10 14.30 -6.15
N LEU A 296 -14.65 13.60 -7.15
CA LEU A 296 -14.00 13.32 -8.42
C LEU A 296 -14.42 14.42 -9.40
N VAL A 297 -13.46 15.21 -9.87
CA VAL A 297 -13.73 16.30 -10.82
C VAL A 297 -13.34 15.83 -12.21
N SER A 298 -14.30 15.80 -13.13
CA SER A 298 -14.08 15.36 -14.52
C SER A 298 -15.19 15.82 -15.45
N ASP A 299 -14.80 16.18 -16.67
CA ASP A 299 -15.71 16.45 -17.80
C ASP A 299 -15.64 15.36 -18.88
N ALA A 300 -14.95 14.24 -18.58
CA ALA A 300 -14.82 13.11 -19.51
C ALA A 300 -16.19 12.48 -19.84
N GLN A 301 -16.43 12.28 -21.14
CA GLN A 301 -17.69 11.73 -21.65
C GLN A 301 -17.57 10.25 -22.10
N ASN A 302 -16.35 9.68 -22.09
CA ASN A 302 -16.14 8.30 -22.52
C ASN A 302 -16.75 7.30 -21.50
N ASP A 303 -17.23 6.18 -22.02
CA ASP A 303 -17.95 5.18 -21.22
C ASP A 303 -17.07 4.52 -20.17
N GLU A 304 -15.77 4.39 -20.43
CA GLU A 304 -14.81 3.82 -19.48
C GLU A 304 -14.65 4.70 -18.23
N ALA A 305 -14.48 6.01 -18.40
CA ALA A 305 -14.41 6.93 -17.28
C ALA A 305 -15.72 6.95 -16.48
N LYS A 306 -16.87 7.00 -17.18
CA LYS A 306 -18.20 6.95 -16.53
C LYS A 306 -18.36 5.68 -15.71
N ARG A 307 -17.98 4.52 -16.24
CA ARG A 307 -18.03 3.25 -15.51
C ARG A 307 -17.15 3.28 -14.26
N ARG A 308 -15.91 3.79 -14.36
CA ARG A 308 -15.01 3.94 -13.20
C ARG A 308 -15.62 4.83 -12.11
N PHE A 309 -16.17 5.97 -12.47
CA PHE A 309 -16.78 6.90 -11.53
C PHE A 309 -18.04 6.32 -10.89
N ASP A 310 -18.88 5.66 -11.67
CA ASP A 310 -20.06 4.95 -11.19
C ASP A 310 -19.73 3.93 -10.12
N ILE A 311 -18.70 3.13 -10.33
CA ILE A 311 -18.21 2.14 -9.37
C ILE A 311 -17.73 2.85 -8.09
N MET A 312 -16.93 3.89 -8.23
CA MET A 312 -16.41 4.66 -7.09
C MET A 312 -17.50 5.32 -6.26
N CYS A 313 -18.58 5.77 -6.89
CA CYS A 313 -19.73 6.38 -6.21
C CYS A 313 -20.64 5.33 -5.54
N LYS A 314 -20.82 4.16 -6.14
CA LYS A 314 -21.73 3.11 -5.67
C LYS A 314 -21.18 2.27 -4.54
N THR A 315 -19.87 2.03 -4.50
CA THR A 315 -19.27 1.14 -3.49
C THR A 315 -18.02 1.72 -2.82
N THR A 316 -17.86 1.35 -1.56
CA THR A 316 -16.63 1.56 -0.79
C THR A 316 -15.84 0.26 -0.63
N ASP A 317 -16.36 -0.87 -1.08
CA ASP A 317 -15.70 -2.18 -1.00
C ASP A 317 -14.51 -2.22 -1.98
N GLY A 318 -13.31 -2.33 -1.40
CA GLY A 318 -12.08 -2.36 -2.16
C GLY A 318 -11.91 -3.62 -3.02
N PHE A 319 -12.46 -4.76 -2.60
CA PHE A 319 -12.38 -6.00 -3.37
C PHE A 319 -13.25 -5.92 -4.62
N LEU A 320 -14.48 -5.40 -4.50
CA LEU A 320 -15.34 -5.17 -5.65
C LEU A 320 -14.70 -4.17 -6.63
N ILE A 321 -14.05 -3.11 -6.11
CA ILE A 321 -13.34 -2.13 -6.93
C ILE A 321 -12.16 -2.79 -7.67
N ALA A 322 -11.40 -3.65 -6.99
CA ALA A 322 -10.28 -4.34 -7.59
C ALA A 322 -10.72 -5.37 -8.65
N ASP A 323 -11.81 -6.09 -8.41
CA ASP A 323 -12.39 -7.02 -9.39
C ASP A 323 -12.87 -6.29 -10.65
N GLU A 324 -13.49 -5.12 -10.49
CA GLU A 324 -13.92 -4.29 -11.63
C GLU A 324 -12.72 -3.65 -12.37
N ASP A 325 -11.67 -3.21 -11.65
CA ASP A 325 -10.43 -2.72 -12.26
C ASP A 325 -9.77 -3.81 -13.13
N LEU A 326 -9.75 -5.04 -12.63
CA LEU A 326 -9.22 -6.19 -13.34
C LEU A 326 -10.04 -6.53 -14.60
N LYS A 327 -11.39 -6.50 -14.51
CA LYS A 327 -12.28 -6.72 -15.65
C LYS A 327 -12.11 -5.65 -16.73
N MET A 328 -11.84 -4.41 -16.33
CA MET A 328 -11.67 -3.29 -17.26
C MET A 328 -10.32 -3.31 -17.99
N ARG A 329 -9.24 -3.66 -17.29
CA ARG A 329 -7.88 -3.71 -17.85
C ARG A 329 -7.57 -5.03 -18.57
N GLY A 330 -8.25 -6.09 -18.18
CA GLY A 330 -7.91 -7.45 -18.60
C GLY A 330 -6.70 -8.03 -17.86
N PRO A 331 -6.53 -9.37 -17.88
CA PRO A 331 -5.47 -10.06 -17.15
C PRO A 331 -4.05 -9.74 -17.69
N GLY A 332 -3.92 -9.39 -18.98
CA GLY A 332 -2.63 -9.16 -19.63
C GLY A 332 -1.87 -7.95 -19.09
N ASP A 333 -2.56 -6.84 -18.84
CA ASP A 333 -1.95 -5.59 -18.37
C ASP A 333 -1.59 -5.63 -16.89
N PHE A 334 -2.27 -6.47 -16.10
CA PHE A 334 -2.01 -6.58 -14.67
C PHE A 334 -0.67 -7.24 -14.36
N PHE A 335 -0.25 -8.19 -15.19
CA PHE A 335 1.02 -8.90 -15.01
C PHE A 335 2.23 -8.17 -15.61
N GLY A 336 2.00 -7.07 -16.34
CA GLY A 336 3.04 -6.25 -16.96
C GLY A 336 3.87 -7.03 -17.99
N SER A 337 4.23 -6.41 -19.08
CA SER A 337 5.00 -7.01 -20.19
C SER A 337 6.42 -7.50 -19.82
N LYS A 338 6.82 -7.40 -18.54
CA LYS A 338 8.17 -7.76 -18.05
C LYS A 338 8.21 -8.84 -16.95
N GLN A 339 7.08 -9.35 -16.45
CA GLN A 339 7.11 -10.53 -15.57
C GLN A 339 6.99 -11.80 -16.42
N HIS A 340 8.13 -12.29 -16.87
CA HIS A 340 8.28 -13.64 -17.41
C HIS A 340 7.94 -14.64 -16.29
N GLY A 341 6.76 -15.26 -16.33
CA GLY A 341 6.46 -16.28 -15.35
C GLY A 341 5.06 -16.88 -15.33
N LEU A 342 4.05 -16.23 -15.93
CA LEU A 342 2.75 -16.87 -16.03
C LEU A 342 2.52 -17.45 -17.41
N PRO A 343 2.32 -18.77 -17.50
CA PRO A 343 1.94 -19.38 -18.77
C PRO A 343 0.58 -18.86 -19.20
N SER A 344 0.42 -18.53 -20.48
CA SER A 344 -0.89 -18.25 -21.05
C SER A 344 -1.76 -19.51 -20.88
N LEU A 345 -2.82 -19.40 -20.06
CA LEU A 345 -3.80 -20.47 -19.94
C LEU A 345 -4.50 -20.63 -21.29
N ARG A 346 -4.60 -21.88 -21.78
CA ARG A 346 -5.12 -22.16 -23.12
C ARG A 346 -6.65 -22.20 -23.16
N ILE A 347 -7.30 -22.53 -22.05
CA ILE A 347 -8.73 -22.81 -21.99
C ILE A 347 -9.37 -22.03 -20.83
N ALA A 348 -8.74 -22.00 -19.66
CA ALA A 348 -9.27 -21.36 -18.49
C ALA A 348 -9.07 -19.83 -18.50
N ASP A 349 -10.08 -19.09 -18.09
CA ASP A 349 -10.00 -17.66 -17.82
C ASP A 349 -9.81 -17.42 -16.33
N ILE A 350 -8.69 -16.80 -15.98
CA ILE A 350 -8.32 -16.49 -14.59
C ILE A 350 -9.40 -15.63 -13.89
N LEU A 351 -10.16 -14.83 -14.65
CA LEU A 351 -11.17 -13.92 -14.12
C LEU A 351 -12.49 -14.63 -13.78
N THR A 352 -12.86 -15.62 -14.57
CA THR A 352 -14.17 -16.28 -14.47
C THR A 352 -14.10 -17.63 -13.77
N ASP A 353 -12.97 -18.35 -13.89
CA ASP A 353 -12.83 -19.73 -13.44
C ASP A 353 -12.24 -19.87 -12.02
N THR A 354 -12.62 -18.96 -11.12
CA THR A 354 -12.08 -18.91 -9.74
C THR A 354 -12.29 -20.19 -8.94
N GLY A 355 -13.42 -20.86 -9.12
CA GLY A 355 -13.71 -22.16 -8.49
C GLY A 355 -12.72 -23.23 -8.94
N MET A 356 -12.47 -23.32 -10.24
CA MET A 356 -11.53 -24.27 -10.85
C MET A 356 -10.08 -24.00 -10.41
N LEU A 357 -9.72 -22.72 -10.24
CA LEU A 357 -8.39 -22.33 -9.76
C LEU A 357 -8.15 -22.81 -8.32
N ASN A 358 -9.14 -22.65 -7.43
CA ASN A 358 -9.08 -23.14 -6.06
C ASN A 358 -8.97 -24.67 -5.99
N GLU A 359 -9.70 -25.39 -6.82
CA GLU A 359 -9.61 -26.86 -6.90
C GLU A 359 -8.25 -27.32 -7.43
N ALA A 360 -7.73 -26.64 -8.45
CA ALA A 360 -6.41 -26.92 -8.99
C ALA A 360 -5.30 -26.69 -7.94
N GLN A 361 -5.38 -25.61 -7.15
CA GLN A 361 -4.44 -25.34 -6.07
C GLN A 361 -4.49 -26.43 -4.99
N LYS A 362 -5.68 -26.83 -4.53
CA LYS A 362 -5.83 -27.92 -3.55
C LYS A 362 -5.26 -29.23 -4.08
N SER A 363 -5.53 -29.54 -5.35
CA SER A 363 -4.99 -30.75 -6.00
C SER A 363 -3.47 -30.70 -6.10
N ALA A 364 -2.89 -29.55 -6.46
CA ALA A 364 -1.44 -29.37 -6.51
C ALA A 364 -0.81 -29.53 -5.11
N GLN A 365 -1.41 -28.95 -4.06
CA GLN A 365 -0.95 -29.12 -2.69
C GLN A 365 -0.98 -30.58 -2.22
N MET A 366 -2.04 -31.32 -2.55
CA MET A 366 -2.10 -32.76 -2.24
C MET A 366 -1.02 -33.55 -2.97
N ILE A 367 -0.79 -33.26 -4.24
CA ILE A 367 0.28 -33.93 -5.03
C ILE A 367 1.64 -33.61 -4.43
N ILE A 368 1.93 -32.34 -4.11
CA ILE A 368 3.22 -31.93 -3.51
C ILE A 368 3.44 -32.61 -2.15
N ALA A 369 2.38 -32.71 -1.33
CA ALA A 369 2.46 -33.35 -0.02
C ALA A 369 2.74 -34.87 -0.10
N THR A 370 2.27 -35.54 -1.17
CA THR A 370 2.43 -36.99 -1.36
C THR A 370 3.62 -37.35 -2.24
N ASP A 371 3.93 -36.53 -3.24
CA ASP A 371 5.00 -36.75 -4.21
C ASP A 371 5.62 -35.41 -4.67
N GLY A 372 6.27 -34.69 -3.77
CA GLY A 372 6.87 -33.38 -4.04
C GLY A 372 7.91 -33.39 -5.17
N GLY A 373 8.50 -34.53 -5.50
CA GLY A 373 9.43 -34.70 -6.62
C GLY A 373 8.76 -35.05 -7.94
N LEU A 374 7.46 -35.30 -7.96
CA LEU A 374 6.67 -35.79 -9.11
C LEU A 374 7.32 -37.04 -9.75
N LEU A 375 7.71 -38.00 -8.90
CA LEU A 375 8.42 -39.20 -9.30
C LEU A 375 7.48 -40.37 -9.61
N LEU A 376 6.27 -40.36 -9.06
CA LEU A 376 5.25 -41.38 -9.29
C LEU A 376 4.85 -41.45 -10.77
N PRO A 377 4.55 -42.66 -11.31
CA PRO A 377 4.17 -42.84 -12.72
C PRO A 377 3.02 -41.92 -13.18
N GLU A 378 2.00 -41.75 -12.32
CA GLU A 378 0.83 -40.90 -12.59
C GLU A 378 1.19 -39.40 -12.67
N HIS A 379 2.25 -38.93 -11.99
CA HIS A 379 2.65 -37.53 -11.96
C HIS A 379 3.70 -37.18 -13.01
N LYS A 380 4.27 -38.14 -13.74
CA LYS A 380 5.29 -37.89 -14.77
C LYS A 380 4.82 -36.96 -15.90
N GLY A 381 3.54 -37.00 -16.24
CA GLY A 381 2.92 -36.11 -17.21
C GLY A 381 2.97 -34.64 -16.76
N ILE A 382 2.65 -34.39 -15.49
CA ILE A 382 2.69 -33.06 -14.88
C ILE A 382 4.14 -32.55 -14.86
N LYS A 383 5.10 -33.37 -14.41
CA LYS A 383 6.53 -33.03 -14.41
C LYS A 383 7.01 -32.61 -15.78
N ARG A 384 6.70 -33.39 -16.81
CA ARG A 384 7.08 -33.06 -18.20
C ARG A 384 6.51 -31.72 -18.67
N GLN A 385 5.29 -31.37 -18.27
CA GLN A 385 4.70 -30.07 -18.62
C GLN A 385 5.38 -28.92 -17.87
N ILE A 386 5.68 -29.09 -16.57
CA ILE A 386 6.43 -28.11 -15.78
C ILE A 386 7.80 -27.87 -16.37
N ASP A 387 8.56 -28.92 -16.68
CA ASP A 387 9.88 -28.82 -17.29
C ASP A 387 9.84 -28.11 -18.65
N LYS A 388 8.78 -28.33 -19.44
CA LYS A 388 8.56 -27.66 -20.72
C LYS A 388 8.23 -26.17 -20.56
N MET A 389 7.49 -25.79 -19.51
CA MET A 389 7.04 -24.42 -19.26
C MET A 389 8.14 -23.57 -18.64
N PHE A 390 8.91 -24.13 -17.73
CA PHE A 390 9.87 -23.38 -16.89
C PHE A 390 11.35 -23.73 -17.14
N GLY A 391 11.63 -24.72 -17.99
CA GLY A 391 12.99 -25.21 -18.24
C GLY A 391 13.57 -26.00 -17.06
N ASN A 392 14.72 -26.68 -17.23
CA ASN A 392 15.33 -27.56 -16.23
C ASN A 392 15.88 -26.85 -14.97
N GLY A 393 15.54 -25.59 -14.73
CA GLY A 393 16.09 -24.75 -13.66
C GLY A 393 15.22 -24.60 -12.39
N TYR A 394 14.02 -25.12 -12.37
CA TYR A 394 13.06 -24.89 -11.26
C TYR A 394 12.81 -26.13 -10.40
N VAL A 395 13.86 -26.77 -9.96
CA VAL A 395 13.73 -27.80 -8.90
C VAL A 395 14.84 -27.60 -7.90
N LYS A 396 14.69 -26.62 -7.03
CA LYS A 396 15.27 -26.58 -5.67
C LYS A 396 14.49 -25.55 -4.86
N ALA A 397 13.44 -25.96 -4.23
CA ALA A 397 12.87 -25.32 -3.05
C ALA A 397 13.06 -26.30 -1.88
#